data_9f2275bd8394c47075754d11fbad35a8
#
_entry.id   9f2275bd8394c47075754d11fbad35a8
#
_cell.length_a   1.000
_cell.length_b   1.000
_cell.length_c   1.000
_cell.angle_alpha   90.00
_cell.angle_beta   90.00
_cell.angle_gamma   90.00
#
_symmetry.space_group_name_H-M   'P 1'
#
loop_
_entity.id
_entity.type
_entity.pdbx_description
1 polymer ?
#
loop_
_entity_poly.entity_id
_entity_poly.type
_entity_poly.pdbx_seq_one_letter_code
_entity_poly.pdbx_strand_id
1 'polypeptide(L)'
;MLVTNIEITQYHYDPNRARHCANVALSLMDRTVNLYCQIILPQDESAEARTRGFVGEAARQLRRMPEFRSGGQELRLANHLMGSI
;
A
#
# COMPACT_ATOMS: atom_id res chain seq x y z
N MET A 1 14.71 4.51 -0.60
CA MET A 1 13.83 4.32 0.56
C MET A 1 13.38 2.87 0.63
N LEU A 2 13.61 2.23 1.76
CA LEU A 2 13.30 0.81 1.93
C LEU A 2 12.08 0.63 2.85
N VAL A 3 11.09 -0.10 2.34
CA VAL A 3 9.93 -0.52 3.12
C VAL A 3 10.25 -1.88 3.73
N THR A 4 10.28 -1.96 5.05
CA THR A 4 10.67 -3.18 5.77
C THR A 4 9.49 -4.02 6.20
N ASN A 5 8.29 -3.44 6.28
CA ASN A 5 7.08 -4.17 6.62
C ASN A 5 5.86 -3.47 6.04
N ILE A 6 4.83 -4.24 5.73
CA ILE A 6 3.55 -3.73 5.26
C ILE A 6 2.45 -4.43 6.03
N GLU A 7 1.53 -3.66 6.60
CA GLU A 7 0.38 -4.21 7.32
C GLU A 7 -0.90 -3.58 6.78
N ILE A 8 -1.84 -4.42 6.38
CA ILE A 8 -3.13 -3.99 5.85
C ILE A 8 -4.18 -4.26 6.91
N THR A 9 -4.87 -3.21 7.38
CA THR A 9 -5.86 -3.31 8.45
C THR A 9 -7.15 -2.61 8.05
N GLN A 10 -8.22 -2.91 8.78
CA GLN A 10 -9.53 -2.27 8.59
C GLN A 10 -10.06 -2.41 7.17
N TYR A 11 -9.80 -3.57 6.56
CA TYR A 11 -10.29 -3.84 5.22
C TYR A 11 -11.81 -3.90 5.20
N HIS A 12 -12.41 -3.25 4.21
CA HIS A 12 -13.83 -3.39 3.92
C HIS A 12 -14.11 -3.07 2.47
N TYR A 13 -15.25 -3.57 1.97
CA TYR A 13 -15.73 -3.21 0.65
C TYR A 13 -16.83 -2.19 0.76
N ASP A 14 -16.73 -1.10 -0.01
CA ASP A 14 -17.75 -0.05 -0.06
C ASP A 14 -18.62 -0.29 -1.31
N PRO A 15 -19.85 -0.83 -1.15
CA PRO A 15 -20.70 -1.13 -2.30
C PRO A 15 -21.24 0.13 -2.98
N ASN A 16 -21.33 1.24 -2.26
CA ASN A 16 -21.85 2.48 -2.84
C ASN A 16 -20.87 3.07 -3.86
N ARG A 17 -19.58 2.87 -3.64
CA ARG A 17 -18.52 3.37 -4.51
C ARG A 17 -17.88 2.27 -5.34
N ALA A 18 -18.25 1.02 -5.09
CA ALA A 18 -17.65 -0.16 -5.73
C ALA A 18 -16.14 -0.17 -5.54
N ARG A 19 -15.68 0.02 -4.29
CA ARG A 19 -14.26 0.09 -3.97
C ARG A 19 -13.91 -0.76 -2.76
N HIS A 20 -12.72 -1.35 -2.81
CA HIS A 20 -12.09 -2.00 -1.66
C HIS A 20 -11.30 -0.94 -0.91
N CYS A 21 -11.44 -0.90 0.40
CA CYS A 21 -10.83 0.14 1.25
C CYS A 21 -10.05 -0.51 2.39
N ALA A 22 -8.92 0.06 2.74
CA ALA A 22 -8.14 -0.40 3.88
C ALA A 22 -7.11 0.66 4.30
N ASN A 23 -6.62 0.53 5.52
CA ASN A 23 -5.43 1.25 5.96
C ASN A 23 -4.21 0.41 5.64
N VAL A 24 -3.20 1.02 5.06
CA VAL A 24 -1.92 0.36 4.76
C VAL A 24 -0.83 1.06 5.56
N ALA A 25 -0.20 0.32 6.47
CA ALA A 25 0.91 0.81 7.27
C ALA A 25 2.22 0.33 6.64
N LEU A 26 3.06 1.27 6.25
CA LEU A 26 4.36 0.99 5.66
C LEU A 26 5.44 1.34 6.68
N SER A 27 6.21 0.35 7.11
CA SER A 27 7.32 0.58 8.02
C SER A 27 8.57 0.91 7.23
N LEU A 28 9.18 2.02 7.56
CA LEU A 28 10.45 2.47 7.01
C LEU A 28 11.52 2.30 8.08
N MET A 29 12.77 2.64 7.74
CA MET A 29 13.87 2.49 8.69
C MET A 29 13.68 3.31 9.95
N ASP A 30 13.12 4.51 9.83
CA ASP A 30 13.01 5.48 10.92
C ASP A 30 11.59 5.78 11.36
N ARG A 31 10.57 5.24 10.67
CA ARG A 31 9.18 5.57 10.99
C ARG A 31 8.20 4.61 10.28
N THR A 32 6.94 4.73 10.69
CA THR A 32 5.82 4.05 10.02
C THR A 32 4.90 5.11 9.42
N VAL A 33 4.49 4.89 8.18
CA VAL A 33 3.54 5.75 7.48
C VAL A 33 2.23 5.00 7.30
N ASN A 34 1.12 5.60 7.72
CA ASN A 34 -0.20 5.02 7.59
C ASN A 34 -0.95 5.73 6.47
N LEU A 35 -1.44 4.96 5.50
CA LEU A 35 -2.13 5.48 4.33
C LEU A 35 -3.49 4.83 4.19
N TYR A 36 -4.52 5.64 4.01
CA TYR A 36 -5.84 5.12 3.67
C TYR A 36 -5.88 4.89 2.16
N CYS A 37 -6.16 3.65 1.75
CA CYS A 37 -6.12 3.26 0.35
C CYS A 37 -7.48 2.75 -0.12
N GLN A 38 -7.84 3.14 -1.34
CA GLN A 38 -9.03 2.66 -2.03
C GLN A 38 -8.60 2.14 -3.40
N ILE A 39 -9.10 0.95 -3.76
CA ILE A 39 -8.78 0.34 -5.06
C ILE A 39 -10.06 -0.11 -5.74
N ILE A 40 -10.05 -0.06 -7.07
CA ILE A 40 -11.18 -0.45 -7.90
C ILE A 40 -10.89 -1.84 -8.47
N LEU A 41 -11.56 -2.85 -7.91
CA LEU A 41 -11.49 -4.23 -8.35
C LEU A 41 -12.87 -4.85 -8.21
N PRO A 42 -13.17 -5.96 -8.90
CA PRO A 42 -14.43 -6.67 -8.67
C PRO A 42 -14.61 -7.01 -7.20
N GLN A 43 -15.84 -7.00 -6.73
CA GLN A 43 -16.13 -7.26 -5.32
C GLN A 43 -15.60 -8.61 -4.86
N ASP A 44 -15.65 -9.61 -5.74
CA ASP A 44 -15.23 -10.99 -5.45
C ASP A 44 -13.76 -11.26 -5.79
N GLU A 45 -12.96 -10.21 -5.98
CA GLU A 45 -11.55 -10.36 -6.31
C GLU A 45 -10.80 -11.11 -5.19
N SER A 46 -9.76 -11.86 -5.57
CA SER A 46 -8.98 -12.66 -4.63
C SER A 46 -8.26 -11.78 -3.61
N ALA A 47 -8.00 -12.36 -2.43
CA ALA A 47 -7.26 -11.66 -1.39
C ALA A 47 -5.86 -11.26 -1.87
N GLU A 48 -5.24 -12.11 -2.69
CA GLU A 48 -3.92 -11.84 -3.26
C GLU A 48 -3.92 -10.62 -4.16
N ALA A 49 -4.90 -10.54 -5.07
CA ALA A 49 -5.01 -9.40 -5.99
C ALA A 49 -5.35 -8.11 -5.22
N ARG A 50 -6.19 -8.20 -4.18
CA ARG A 50 -6.49 -7.05 -3.33
C ARG A 50 -5.23 -6.55 -2.63
N THR A 51 -4.43 -7.46 -2.08
CA THR A 51 -3.18 -7.11 -1.41
C THR A 51 -2.23 -6.38 -2.35
N ARG A 52 -2.04 -6.93 -3.56
CA ARG A 52 -1.20 -6.26 -4.56
C ARG A 52 -1.72 -4.88 -4.90
N GLY A 53 -3.04 -4.74 -5.03
CA GLY A 53 -3.67 -3.46 -5.33
C GLY A 53 -3.43 -2.43 -4.22
N PHE A 54 -3.60 -2.83 -2.96
CA PHE A 54 -3.36 -1.93 -1.83
C PHE A 54 -1.90 -1.53 -1.72
N VAL A 55 -0.98 -2.46 -1.90
CA VAL A 55 0.45 -2.16 -1.85
C VAL A 55 0.83 -1.18 -2.98
N GLY A 56 0.30 -1.42 -4.18
CA GLY A 56 0.54 -0.52 -5.31
C GLY A 56 0.00 0.89 -5.08
N GLU A 57 -1.21 0.99 -4.52
CA GLU A 57 -1.81 2.28 -4.23
C GLU A 57 -1.04 3.02 -3.12
N ALA A 58 -0.63 2.30 -2.08
CA ALA A 58 0.15 2.89 -0.99
C ALA A 58 1.49 3.41 -1.51
N ALA A 59 2.16 2.65 -2.36
CA ALA A 59 3.42 3.06 -2.97
C ALA A 59 3.23 4.33 -3.82
N ARG A 60 2.12 4.39 -4.57
CA ARG A 60 1.82 5.56 -5.39
C ARG A 60 1.61 6.80 -4.53
N GLN A 61 0.86 6.68 -3.43
CA GLN A 61 0.63 7.78 -2.51
C GLN A 61 1.93 8.25 -1.86
N LEU A 62 2.76 7.29 -1.46
CA LEU A 62 4.03 7.60 -0.81
C LEU A 62 4.94 8.42 -1.72
N ARG A 63 5.01 8.05 -3.00
CA ARG A 63 5.83 8.76 -3.98
C ARG A 63 5.36 10.19 -4.22
N ARG A 64 4.12 10.51 -3.92
CA ARG A 64 3.56 11.86 -4.09
C ARG A 64 3.88 12.77 -2.91
N MET A 65 4.30 12.23 -1.79
CA MET A 65 4.63 13.03 -0.62
C MET A 65 5.94 13.78 -0.86
N PRO A 66 5.98 15.11 -0.62
CA PRO A 66 7.18 15.90 -0.90
C PRO A 66 8.45 15.36 -0.21
N GLU A 67 8.30 14.85 1.01
CA GLU A 67 9.42 14.33 1.79
C GLU A 67 10.05 13.08 1.18
N PHE A 68 9.33 12.39 0.29
CA PHE A 68 9.82 11.19 -0.37
C PHE A 68 10.12 11.40 -1.86
N ARG A 69 9.85 12.58 -2.39
CA ARG A 69 10.10 12.91 -3.79
C ARG A 69 11.47 13.51 -4.02
N SER A 70 12.02 14.15 -3.00
CA SER A 70 13.31 14.80 -3.10
C SER A 70 14.45 13.81 -3.02
N GLY A 71 15.60 14.13 -3.61
CA GLY A 71 16.80 13.31 -3.49
C GLY A 71 16.88 12.13 -4.42
N GLY A 72 15.92 11.94 -5.31
CA GLY A 72 15.92 10.83 -6.27
C GLY A 72 15.88 9.45 -5.66
N GLN A 73 15.36 9.32 -4.44
CA GLN A 73 15.28 8.03 -3.78
C GLN A 73 14.19 7.16 -4.38
N GLU A 74 14.52 5.91 -4.68
CA GLU A 74 13.57 4.95 -5.17
C GLU A 74 12.89 4.23 -4.01
N LEU A 75 11.61 3.93 -4.18
CA LEU A 75 10.87 3.11 -3.23
C LEU A 75 11.24 1.65 -3.47
N ARG A 76 11.72 0.97 -2.42
CA ARG A 76 12.08 -0.45 -2.50
C ARG A 76 11.37 -1.23 -1.41
N LEU A 77 10.96 -2.44 -1.74
CA LEU A 77 10.40 -3.37 -0.78
C LEU A 77 11.48 -4.33 -0.31
N ALA A 78 11.46 -4.67 0.99
CA ALA A 78 12.35 -5.71 1.50
C ALA A 78 12.05 -7.04 0.80
N ASN A 79 13.06 -7.90 0.68
CA ASN A 79 12.95 -9.15 -0.08
C ASN A 79 11.77 -10.01 0.37
N HIS A 80 11.53 -10.12 1.67
CA HIS A 80 10.44 -10.94 2.18
C HIS A 80 9.06 -10.39 1.80
N LEU A 81 8.96 -9.08 1.54
CA LEU A 81 7.72 -8.46 1.08
C LEU A 81 7.50 -8.70 -0.41
N MET A 82 8.57 -8.69 -1.18
CA MET A 82 8.49 -8.93 -2.62
C MET A 82 7.97 -10.34 -2.94
N GLY A 83 8.33 -11.31 -2.12
CA GLY A 83 7.88 -12.68 -2.30
C GLY A 83 6.40 -12.87 -2.02
N SER A 84 5.76 -11.98 -1.27
CA SER A 84 4.34 -12.08 -0.92
C SER A 84 3.45 -11.25 -1.86
N ILE A 85 4.04 -10.52 -2.76
CA ILE A 85 3.33 -9.71 -3.75
C ILE A 85 3.34 -10.41 -5.09
#